data_55fb3e5a426e92056d1a608c846e0983
#
_entry.id   55fb3e5a426e92056d1a608c846e0983
#
_cell.length_a   1.000
_cell.length_b   1.000
_cell.length_c   1.000
_cell.angle_alpha   90.00
_cell.angle_beta   90.00
_cell.angle_gamma   90.00
#
_symmetry.space_group_name_H-M   'P 1'
#
loop_
_entity.id
_entity.type
_entity.pdbx_description
1 polymer ?
#
loop_
_entity_poly.entity_id
_entity_poly.type
_entity_poly.pdbx_seq_one_letter_code
_entity_poly.pdbx_strand_id
1 'polypeptide(L)'
;MLKDPDVLVLDEPTNGLDPEGIYEVREYIRKIANEKNITVLISSHLLDELEKMCDRAIIIKKGEIIQFMDLHDDKQEKQITYVLEGLDIEAAQKILLENGYHVVSQDRQEIRIRIGTNEKNDVAKLLVSHNIVMTGLYEACETLEDTFLELMKD
;
A
#
# COMPACT_ATOMS: atom_id res chain seq x y z
N MET A 1 18.71 11.38 31.66
CA MET A 1 17.88 12.13 30.70
C MET A 1 18.68 12.29 29.44
N LEU A 2 18.19 11.78 28.32
CA LEU A 2 18.71 12.10 26.99
C LEU A 2 18.51 13.60 26.79
N LYS A 3 19.57 14.30 26.47
CA LYS A 3 19.49 15.70 26.00
C LYS A 3 18.66 15.69 24.72
N ASP A 4 17.82 16.70 24.50
CA ASP A 4 16.94 16.81 23.34
C ASP A 4 17.63 16.30 22.06
N PRO A 5 17.27 15.09 21.58
CA PRO A 5 17.90 14.51 20.40
C PRO A 5 17.23 15.06 19.16
N ASP A 6 17.98 15.17 18.05
CA ASP A 6 17.43 15.46 16.74
C ASP A 6 16.82 14.20 16.07
N VAL A 7 17.30 13.02 16.47
CA VAL A 7 16.87 11.72 15.96
C VAL A 7 16.65 10.75 17.12
N LEU A 8 15.50 10.06 17.09
CA LEU A 8 15.16 8.97 18.00
C LEU A 8 15.08 7.67 17.21
N VAL A 9 15.80 6.63 17.66
CA VAL A 9 15.75 5.29 17.05
C VAL A 9 15.09 4.34 18.02
N LEU A 10 14.03 3.66 17.57
CA LEU A 10 13.23 2.71 18.34
C LEU A 10 13.23 1.36 17.63
N ASP A 11 13.61 0.33 18.34
CA ASP A 11 13.60 -1.04 17.85
C ASP A 11 12.42 -1.80 18.46
N GLU A 12 11.46 -2.20 17.59
CA GLU A 12 10.25 -2.93 17.95
C GLU A 12 9.47 -2.31 19.14
N PRO A 13 9.15 -1.00 19.16
CA PRO A 13 8.62 -0.33 20.35
C PRO A 13 7.24 -0.80 20.77
N THR A 14 6.50 -1.49 19.90
CA THR A 14 5.15 -2.01 20.15
C THR A 14 5.14 -3.51 20.43
N ASN A 15 6.30 -4.16 20.40
CA ASN A 15 6.37 -5.61 20.56
C ASN A 15 5.92 -6.05 21.96
N GLY A 16 5.01 -7.02 22.01
CA GLY A 16 4.52 -7.60 23.27
C GLY A 16 3.47 -6.75 24.00
N LEU A 17 3.02 -5.65 23.42
CA LEU A 17 1.93 -4.85 23.95
C LEU A 17 0.57 -5.37 23.47
N ASP A 18 -0.46 -5.12 24.27
CA ASP A 18 -1.84 -5.29 23.88
C ASP A 18 -2.29 -4.14 22.93
N PRO A 19 -3.45 -4.24 22.26
CA PRO A 19 -3.91 -3.23 21.32
C PRO A 19 -4.04 -1.82 21.93
N GLU A 20 -4.38 -1.70 23.23
CA GLU A 20 -4.46 -0.43 23.92
C GLU A 20 -3.07 0.18 24.12
N GLY A 21 -2.11 -0.62 24.55
CA GLY A 21 -0.70 -0.21 24.71
C GLY A 21 -0.04 0.18 23.39
N ILE A 22 -0.35 -0.54 22.29
CA ILE A 22 0.11 -0.17 20.94
C ILE A 22 -0.42 1.22 20.56
N TYR A 23 -1.71 1.46 20.80
CA TYR A 23 -2.33 2.76 20.53
C TYR A 23 -1.66 3.89 21.34
N GLU A 24 -1.44 3.68 22.63
CA GLU A 24 -0.82 4.69 23.51
C GLU A 24 0.61 5.02 23.07
N VAL A 25 1.42 4.01 22.76
CA VAL A 25 2.80 4.18 22.27
C VAL A 25 2.82 4.93 20.95
N ARG A 26 1.93 4.60 20.02
CA ARG A 26 1.80 5.30 18.73
C ARG A 26 1.51 6.79 18.92
N GLU A 27 0.48 7.11 19.72
CA GLU A 27 0.11 8.50 19.98
C GLU A 27 1.25 9.28 20.68
N TYR A 28 1.96 8.61 21.59
CA TYR A 28 3.09 9.22 22.27
C TYR A 28 4.26 9.52 21.31
N ILE A 29 4.60 8.58 20.41
CA ILE A 29 5.67 8.76 19.42
C ILE A 29 5.32 9.90 18.46
N ARG A 30 4.10 9.93 17.92
CA ARG A 30 3.61 11.00 17.05
C ARG A 30 3.66 12.36 17.74
N LYS A 31 3.23 12.41 18.99
CA LYS A 31 3.27 13.63 19.80
C LYS A 31 4.69 14.16 19.97
N ILE A 32 5.63 13.30 20.35
CA ILE A 32 7.04 13.71 20.54
C ILE A 32 7.65 14.19 19.21
N ALA A 33 7.43 13.45 18.11
CA ALA A 33 7.94 13.81 16.80
C ALA A 33 7.48 15.22 16.39
N ASN A 34 6.19 15.50 16.57
CA ASN A 34 5.61 16.80 16.19
C ASN A 34 5.98 17.94 17.15
N GLU A 35 5.87 17.73 18.46
CA GLU A 35 6.11 18.80 19.44
C GLU A 35 7.58 19.19 19.54
N LYS A 36 8.48 18.22 19.37
CA LYS A 36 9.93 18.47 19.45
C LYS A 36 10.60 18.62 18.09
N ASN A 37 9.85 18.44 16.99
CA ASN A 37 10.37 18.47 15.62
C ASN A 37 11.59 17.56 15.42
N ILE A 38 11.49 16.32 15.94
CA ILE A 38 12.55 15.31 15.84
C ILE A 38 12.19 14.27 14.79
N THR A 39 13.21 13.67 14.18
CA THR A 39 13.03 12.52 13.31
C THR A 39 12.98 11.25 14.15
N VAL A 40 11.96 10.41 13.93
CA VAL A 40 11.85 9.10 14.61
C VAL A 40 12.03 8.00 13.58
N LEU A 41 12.99 7.11 13.83
CA LEU A 41 13.21 5.88 13.07
C LEU A 41 12.73 4.69 13.90
N ILE A 42 11.82 3.90 13.32
CA ILE A 42 11.19 2.78 14.00
C ILE A 42 11.43 1.50 13.18
N SER A 43 11.86 0.42 13.83
CA SER A 43 11.75 -0.92 13.28
C SER A 43 10.46 -1.58 13.79
N SER A 44 9.76 -2.30 12.94
CA SER A 44 8.63 -3.14 13.32
C SER A 44 8.37 -4.22 12.27
N HIS A 45 7.78 -5.32 12.70
CA HIS A 45 7.23 -6.36 11.85
C HIS A 45 5.69 -6.23 11.71
N LEU A 46 5.07 -5.30 12.42
CA LEU A 46 3.64 -5.00 12.36
C LEU A 46 3.40 -3.88 11.32
N LEU A 47 3.23 -4.28 10.06
CA LEU A 47 3.17 -3.36 8.93
C LEU A 47 1.96 -2.41 9.01
N ASP A 48 0.80 -2.91 9.44
CA ASP A 48 -0.40 -2.10 9.67
C ASP A 48 -0.20 -0.97 10.69
N GLU A 49 0.63 -1.21 11.70
CA GLU A 49 0.93 -0.18 12.69
C GLU A 49 1.93 0.84 12.16
N LEU A 50 2.88 0.42 11.32
CA LEU A 50 3.79 1.34 10.63
C LEU A 50 3.03 2.29 9.70
N GLU A 51 2.05 1.79 8.93
CA GLU A 51 1.21 2.63 8.07
C GLU A 51 0.47 3.72 8.83
N LYS A 52 0.00 3.40 10.05
CA LYS A 52 -0.71 4.34 10.90
C LYS A 52 0.22 5.33 11.62
N MET A 53 1.50 5.01 11.75
CA MET A 53 2.45 5.72 12.62
C MET A 53 3.47 6.56 11.85
N CYS A 54 3.91 6.09 10.68
CA CYS A 54 5.02 6.64 9.94
C CYS A 54 4.58 7.37 8.68
N ASP A 55 5.33 8.39 8.27
CA ASP A 55 5.12 9.09 7.00
C ASP A 55 5.80 8.36 5.84
N ARG A 56 6.90 7.65 6.13
CA ARG A 56 7.70 6.91 5.15
C ARG A 56 8.12 5.56 5.67
N ALA A 57 8.25 4.59 4.77
CA ALA A 57 8.76 3.26 5.07
C ALA A 57 10.02 2.95 4.23
N ILE A 58 10.89 2.13 4.81
CA ILE A 58 12.07 1.60 4.14
C ILE A 58 12.02 0.08 4.27
N ILE A 59 12.06 -0.63 3.15
CA ILE A 59 12.10 -2.09 3.14
C ILE A 59 13.55 -2.53 2.98
N ILE A 60 14.00 -3.38 3.91
CA ILE A 60 15.35 -3.93 3.94
C ILE A 60 15.28 -5.45 3.76
N LYS A 61 16.08 -6.00 2.84
CA LYS A 61 16.23 -7.43 2.58
C LYS A 61 17.71 -7.80 2.55
N LYS A 62 18.13 -8.77 3.37
CA LYS A 62 19.54 -9.24 3.46
C LYS A 62 20.56 -8.13 3.73
N GLY A 63 20.16 -7.07 4.45
CA GLY A 63 21.04 -5.94 4.80
C GLY A 63 21.10 -4.84 3.73
N GLU A 64 20.36 -4.96 2.63
CA GLU A 64 20.27 -3.95 1.58
C GLU A 64 18.90 -3.27 1.58
N ILE A 65 18.89 -1.97 1.33
CA ILE A 65 17.63 -1.22 1.14
C ILE A 65 17.13 -1.52 -0.26
N ILE A 66 15.93 -2.11 -0.35
CA ILE A 66 15.32 -2.47 -1.64
C ILE A 66 14.22 -1.49 -2.06
N GLN A 67 13.60 -0.80 -1.12
CA GLN A 67 12.50 0.12 -1.42
C GLN A 67 12.42 1.26 -0.41
N PHE A 68 12.13 2.47 -0.92
CA PHE A 68 11.66 3.62 -0.14
C PHE A 68 10.21 3.90 -0.53
N MET A 69 9.36 4.16 0.44
CA MET A 69 7.93 4.41 0.22
C MET A 69 7.48 5.62 1.05
N ASP A 70 6.75 6.52 0.43
CA ASP A 70 5.95 7.54 1.14
C ASP A 70 4.56 6.95 1.41
N LEU A 71 4.17 6.87 2.69
CA LEU A 71 2.92 6.23 3.12
C LEU A 71 1.70 7.16 3.01
N HIS A 72 1.95 8.48 2.92
CA HIS A 72 0.91 9.52 2.88
C HIS A 72 1.05 10.48 1.70
N ASP A 73 1.72 10.05 0.60
CA ASP A 73 1.87 10.91 -0.58
C ASP A 73 0.59 10.91 -1.44
N ASP A 74 -0.29 11.88 -1.16
CA ASP A 74 -1.50 12.15 -1.95
C ASP A 74 -1.24 12.93 -3.26
N LYS A 75 0.03 13.26 -3.58
CA LYS A 75 0.35 14.26 -4.61
C LYS A 75 0.82 13.70 -5.95
N GLN A 76 1.12 12.42 -6.06
CA GLN A 76 1.33 11.81 -7.37
C GLN A 76 -0.03 11.43 -7.96
N GLU A 77 -0.19 11.51 -9.29
CA GLU A 77 -1.28 10.82 -9.97
C GLU A 77 -1.17 9.34 -9.61
N LYS A 78 -1.82 8.97 -8.50
CA LYS A 78 -1.77 7.61 -7.99
C LYS A 78 -2.33 6.70 -9.08
N GLN A 79 -1.44 5.93 -9.67
CA GLN A 79 -1.90 4.70 -10.29
C GLN A 79 -2.42 3.82 -9.15
N ILE A 80 -3.70 3.60 -9.16
CA ILE A 80 -4.38 2.78 -8.15
C ILE A 80 -4.59 1.41 -8.76
N THR A 81 -4.34 0.38 -7.98
CA THR A 81 -4.72 -0.97 -8.38
C THR A 81 -6.21 -1.17 -8.15
N TYR A 82 -6.91 -1.54 -9.21
CA TYR A 82 -8.32 -1.91 -9.16
C TYR A 82 -8.46 -3.40 -9.33
N VAL A 83 -9.37 -4.00 -8.57
CA VAL A 83 -9.83 -5.38 -8.75
C VAL A 83 -11.06 -5.36 -9.63
N LEU A 84 -11.00 -6.09 -10.73
CA LEU A 84 -12.10 -6.40 -11.64
C LEU A 84 -12.54 -7.82 -11.41
N GLU A 85 -13.76 -8.02 -11.02
CA GLU A 85 -14.41 -9.34 -10.93
C GLU A 85 -15.42 -9.52 -12.05
N GLY A 86 -15.54 -10.73 -12.59
CA GLY A 86 -16.47 -11.01 -13.66
C GLY A 86 -16.56 -12.46 -14.06
N LEU A 87 -17.44 -12.75 -15.03
CA LEU A 87 -17.67 -14.13 -15.52
C LEU A 87 -16.69 -14.53 -16.62
N ASP A 88 -16.18 -13.57 -17.39
CA ASP A 88 -15.30 -13.82 -18.54
C ASP A 88 -13.99 -13.04 -18.39
N ILE A 89 -13.21 -13.50 -17.44
CA ILE A 89 -11.95 -12.87 -17.01
C ILE A 89 -10.90 -12.89 -18.13
N GLU A 90 -10.81 -13.97 -18.90
CA GLU A 90 -9.84 -14.10 -20.00
C GLU A 90 -10.13 -13.11 -21.14
N ALA A 91 -11.41 -12.95 -21.50
CA ALA A 91 -11.81 -11.97 -22.52
C ALA A 91 -11.60 -10.55 -22.02
N ALA A 92 -11.91 -10.27 -20.75
CA ALA A 92 -11.66 -8.96 -20.12
C ALA A 92 -10.17 -8.61 -20.16
N GLN A 93 -9.29 -9.53 -19.78
CA GLN A 93 -7.84 -9.34 -19.81
C GLN A 93 -7.36 -8.99 -21.23
N LYS A 94 -7.78 -9.74 -22.23
CA LYS A 94 -7.38 -9.51 -23.61
C LYS A 94 -7.76 -8.10 -24.07
N ILE A 95 -8.99 -7.68 -23.80
CA ILE A 95 -9.48 -6.34 -24.16
C ILE A 95 -8.68 -5.23 -23.44
N LEU A 96 -8.38 -5.43 -22.15
CA LEU A 96 -7.60 -4.48 -21.37
C LEU A 96 -6.18 -4.32 -21.94
N LEU A 97 -5.49 -5.42 -22.25
CA LEU A 97 -4.15 -5.41 -22.81
C LEU A 97 -4.12 -4.79 -24.22
N GLU A 98 -5.11 -5.10 -25.07
CA GLU A 98 -5.23 -4.52 -26.43
C GLU A 98 -5.47 -2.99 -26.40
N ASN A 99 -6.05 -2.47 -25.32
CA ASN A 99 -6.28 -1.05 -25.11
C ASN A 99 -5.21 -0.36 -24.26
N GLY A 100 -4.09 -1.05 -23.97
CA GLY A 100 -2.92 -0.45 -23.33
C GLY A 100 -2.97 -0.38 -21.80
N TYR A 101 -3.95 -1.02 -21.17
CA TYR A 101 -4.04 -1.09 -19.70
C TYR A 101 -3.04 -2.09 -19.12
N HIS A 102 -2.46 -1.73 -17.98
CA HIS A 102 -1.49 -2.58 -17.30
C HIS A 102 -2.18 -3.58 -16.37
N VAL A 103 -2.11 -4.87 -16.72
CA VAL A 103 -2.60 -5.97 -15.89
C VAL A 103 -1.48 -6.40 -14.94
N VAL A 104 -1.72 -6.26 -13.63
CA VAL A 104 -0.76 -6.61 -12.56
C VAL A 104 -0.79 -8.12 -12.28
N SER A 105 -1.98 -8.67 -12.12
CA SER A 105 -2.19 -10.09 -11.89
C SER A 105 -3.57 -10.54 -12.36
N GLN A 106 -3.73 -11.83 -12.55
CA GLN A 106 -5.00 -12.46 -12.94
C GLN A 106 -5.13 -13.81 -12.26
N ASP A 107 -6.34 -14.14 -11.85
CA ASP A 107 -6.75 -15.50 -11.52
C ASP A 107 -8.05 -15.89 -12.26
N ARG A 108 -8.76 -16.91 -11.78
CA ARG A 108 -9.97 -17.42 -12.46
C ARG A 108 -11.20 -16.53 -12.30
N GLN A 109 -11.19 -15.60 -11.34
CA GLN A 109 -12.36 -14.82 -10.94
C GLN A 109 -12.10 -13.32 -10.93
N GLU A 110 -10.83 -12.90 -10.89
CA GLU A 110 -10.46 -11.50 -10.81
C GLU A 110 -9.23 -11.14 -11.66
N ILE A 111 -9.18 -9.87 -12.07
CA ILE A 111 -8.02 -9.23 -12.66
C ILE A 111 -7.66 -8.03 -11.81
N ARG A 112 -6.38 -7.86 -11.51
CA ARG A 112 -5.85 -6.64 -10.92
C ARG A 112 -5.22 -5.79 -12.00
N ILE A 113 -5.69 -4.55 -12.13
CA ILE A 113 -5.22 -3.57 -13.11
C ILE A 113 -4.72 -2.32 -12.41
N ARG A 114 -3.64 -1.74 -12.92
CA ARG A 114 -3.12 -0.48 -12.39
C ARG A 114 -3.47 0.65 -13.34
N ILE A 115 -4.30 1.58 -12.87
CA ILE A 115 -4.85 2.69 -13.66
C ILE A 115 -4.90 3.98 -12.84
N GLY A 116 -4.96 5.13 -13.52
CA GLY A 116 -5.20 6.42 -12.88
C GLY A 116 -6.61 6.53 -12.28
N THR A 117 -6.75 7.32 -11.24
CA THR A 117 -8.03 7.51 -10.50
C THR A 117 -9.21 7.86 -11.42
N ASN A 118 -8.94 8.60 -12.51
CA ASN A 118 -9.97 9.03 -13.46
C ASN A 118 -10.30 7.98 -14.52
N GLU A 119 -9.50 6.95 -14.69
CA GLU A 119 -9.63 5.94 -15.76
C GLU A 119 -10.61 4.81 -15.41
N LYS A 120 -11.01 4.67 -14.15
CA LYS A 120 -11.97 3.65 -13.69
C LYS A 120 -13.23 3.59 -14.55
N ASN A 121 -13.81 4.76 -14.83
CA ASN A 121 -15.03 4.85 -15.62
C ASN A 121 -14.81 4.47 -17.09
N ASP A 122 -13.64 4.73 -17.63
CA ASP A 122 -13.32 4.43 -19.02
C ASP A 122 -13.06 2.93 -19.20
N VAL A 123 -12.40 2.29 -18.24
CA VAL A 123 -12.29 0.83 -18.15
C VAL A 123 -13.66 0.17 -18.09
N ALA A 124 -14.54 0.67 -17.24
CA ALA A 124 -15.90 0.12 -17.12
C ALA A 124 -16.68 0.25 -18.43
N LYS A 125 -16.65 1.42 -19.10
CA LYS A 125 -17.29 1.63 -20.39
C LYS A 125 -16.70 0.73 -21.48
N LEU A 126 -15.37 0.60 -21.53
CA LEU A 126 -14.68 -0.24 -22.48
C LEU A 126 -15.18 -1.69 -22.38
N LEU A 127 -15.18 -2.27 -21.19
CA LEU A 127 -15.60 -3.66 -20.98
C LEU A 127 -17.07 -3.88 -21.29
N VAL A 128 -17.93 -2.96 -20.86
CA VAL A 128 -19.38 -3.03 -21.18
C VAL A 128 -19.62 -2.94 -22.70
N SER A 129 -18.86 -2.09 -23.42
CA SER A 129 -18.99 -1.98 -24.89
C SER A 129 -18.62 -3.26 -25.63
N HIS A 130 -17.81 -4.13 -25.01
CA HIS A 130 -17.43 -5.43 -25.52
C HIS A 130 -18.28 -6.59 -24.94
N ASN A 131 -19.43 -6.25 -24.31
CA ASN A 131 -20.34 -7.20 -23.67
C ASN A 131 -19.71 -8.04 -22.54
N ILE A 132 -18.66 -7.56 -21.89
CA ILE A 132 -18.08 -8.20 -20.72
C ILE A 132 -18.96 -7.92 -19.50
N VAL A 133 -19.39 -8.96 -18.84
CA VAL A 133 -20.19 -8.87 -17.61
C VAL A 133 -19.27 -8.80 -16.41
N MET A 134 -19.20 -7.60 -15.80
CA MET A 134 -18.49 -7.37 -14.55
C MET A 134 -19.43 -7.57 -13.37
N THR A 135 -18.95 -8.21 -12.31
CA THR A 135 -19.65 -8.32 -11.02
C THR A 135 -19.11 -7.32 -9.99
N GLY A 136 -17.88 -6.83 -10.20
CA GLY A 136 -17.24 -5.81 -9.36
C GLY A 136 -16.12 -5.08 -10.08
N LEU A 137 -15.95 -3.80 -9.74
CA LEU A 137 -14.78 -2.97 -10.08
C LEU A 137 -14.53 -1.99 -8.93
N TYR A 138 -13.57 -2.31 -8.08
CA TYR A 138 -13.28 -1.54 -6.86
C TYR A 138 -11.78 -1.40 -6.63
N GLU A 139 -11.41 -0.43 -5.82
CA GLU A 139 -10.01 -0.20 -5.45
C GLU A 139 -9.50 -1.37 -4.61
N ALA A 140 -8.36 -1.95 -5.03
CA ALA A 140 -7.62 -2.84 -4.16
C ALA A 140 -7.06 -2.01 -3.00
N CYS A 141 -7.35 -2.40 -1.77
CA CYS A 141 -6.63 -1.88 -0.63
C CYS A 141 -5.21 -2.46 -0.69
N GLU A 142 -4.29 -1.81 -1.38
CA GLU A 142 -2.87 -2.17 -1.32
C GLU A 142 -2.35 -1.71 0.04
N THR A 143 -2.12 -2.66 0.91
CA THR A 143 -1.48 -2.42 2.21
C THR A 143 0.03 -2.44 2.05
N LEU A 144 0.75 -1.87 3.01
CA LEU A 144 2.21 -2.03 3.10
C LEU A 144 2.60 -3.52 3.14
N GLU A 145 1.72 -4.37 3.71
CA GLU A 145 1.91 -5.81 3.76
C GLU A 145 1.88 -6.44 2.35
N ASP A 146 0.93 -6.05 1.49
CA ASP A 146 0.87 -6.56 0.11
C ASP A 146 2.14 -6.21 -0.66
N THR A 147 2.58 -4.97 -0.58
CA THR A 147 3.82 -4.51 -1.21
C THR A 147 5.04 -5.24 -0.66
N PHE A 148 5.10 -5.42 0.66
CA PHE A 148 6.18 -6.16 1.31
C PHE A 148 6.23 -7.62 0.83
N LEU A 149 5.07 -8.29 0.77
CA LEU A 149 4.98 -9.68 0.30
C LEU A 149 5.40 -9.83 -1.15
N GLU A 150 5.05 -8.88 -2.03
CA GLU A 150 5.51 -8.88 -3.43
C GLU A 150 7.02 -8.78 -3.54
N LEU A 151 7.65 -7.87 -2.79
CA LEU A 151 9.10 -7.68 -2.80
C LEU A 151 9.88 -8.84 -2.16
N MET A 152 9.21 -9.66 -1.34
CA MET A 152 9.84 -10.82 -0.69
C MET A 152 9.72 -12.12 -1.49
N LYS A 153 8.97 -12.17 -2.59
CA LYS A 153 8.75 -13.38 -3.41
C LYS A 153 9.95 -13.87 -4.24
N ASP A 154 11.12 -13.16 -4.22
CA ASP A 154 12.37 -13.57 -4.90
C ASP A 154 13.37 -14.30 -3.98
#